data_19ab6fba1ee232f809446fec1756f940
#
_entry.id   19ab6fba1ee232f809446fec1756f940
#
_cell.length_a   1.000
_cell.length_b   1.000
_cell.length_c   1.000
_cell.angle_alpha   90.00
_cell.angle_beta   90.00
_cell.angle_gamma   90.00
#
_symmetry.space_group_name_H-M   'P 1'
#
loop_
_entity.id
_entity.type
_entity.pdbx_description
1 polymer ?
#
loop_
_entity_poly.entity_id
_entity_poly.type
_entity_poly.pdbx_seq_one_letter_code
_entity_poly.pdbx_strand_id
1 'polypeptide(L)'
;YGFNKKTNEKIVVYDFGGGTFDVSVLEVSEEVIEVKSTDGDSHMGGRDIDQKIIEHIASEFKKENGIDITRDPLALQRLDEAAEKAKIELSTTMETEINIPFISSGSDGPKHLLMKMTRAQLESIADEYVKRSIEITKKALEASPFKIADINEIILVGGQTRMPAIISAVKNFFGKEPNLSINPDEVVALGAAVQAGVLQGDVKDVLLLDVIPLSLGIETLGGVGTKLVERNTTIPTSRSQVFSTAADNQPSVEIHIVQGERQMAVDNKSLGRFILDGIPPAPRGMPQVEVTFDVDANGILQVKAKEKTTGKEQSIRIEASSGLTDADIKRMQDDAEIHAEEDAKKKALVDEKNSAEMLVFSAEKSLKEFGDKITPELKTSVEEKITAVRALKESTDIEVIKKAIEDLSTELSKIGEAMAAQNQTSPESAGGGQTPESRPEEIKDAEVNESEEQK
;
A
#
# COMPACT_ATOMS: atom_id res chain seq x y z
N TYR A 1 -10.99 22.89 8.14
CA TYR A 1 -11.70 22.42 9.34
C TYR A 1 -10.70 22.19 10.48
N GLY A 2 -11.09 22.50 11.72
CA GLY A 2 -10.24 22.29 12.91
C GLY A 2 -9.27 23.43 13.24
N PHE A 3 -9.05 24.36 12.36
CA PHE A 3 -8.09 25.46 12.52
C PHE A 3 -8.25 26.29 13.82
N ASN A 4 -9.46 26.33 14.40
CA ASN A 4 -9.76 27.04 15.65
C ASN A 4 -10.23 26.11 16.77
N LYS A 5 -10.12 24.78 16.63
CA LYS A 5 -10.55 23.82 17.65
C LYS A 5 -9.40 23.46 18.58
N LYS A 6 -9.65 23.58 19.88
CA LYS A 6 -8.69 23.32 20.98
C LYS A 6 -8.80 21.91 21.57
N THR A 7 -9.34 20.95 20.83
CA THR A 7 -9.57 19.59 21.33
C THR A 7 -9.04 18.56 20.34
N ASN A 8 -8.45 17.51 20.86
CA ASN A 8 -8.04 16.38 20.03
C ASN A 8 -9.27 15.68 19.46
N GLU A 9 -9.45 15.77 18.15
CA GLU A 9 -10.57 15.17 17.43
C GLU A 9 -10.07 14.18 16.39
N LYS A 10 -10.75 13.04 16.29
CA LYS A 10 -10.58 12.06 15.22
C LYS A 10 -11.68 12.29 14.20
N ILE A 11 -11.31 12.64 12.99
CA ILE A 11 -12.25 13.02 11.94
C ILE A 11 -12.09 12.14 10.71
N VAL A 12 -13.17 11.99 9.98
CA VAL A 12 -13.16 11.43 8.63
C VAL A 12 -13.58 12.52 7.67
N VAL A 13 -12.76 12.78 6.68
CA VAL A 13 -13.10 13.59 5.52
C VAL A 13 -13.54 12.66 4.40
N TYR A 14 -14.77 12.82 3.95
CA TYR A 14 -15.41 12.05 2.90
C TYR A 14 -15.65 13.00 1.73
N ASP A 15 -14.76 12.93 0.73
CA ASP A 15 -14.77 13.81 -0.44
C ASP A 15 -15.30 13.06 -1.66
N PHE A 16 -16.52 13.39 -2.08
CA PHE A 16 -17.14 12.85 -3.27
C PHE A 16 -17.35 13.97 -4.30
N GLY A 17 -16.36 14.11 -5.16
CA GLY A 17 -16.31 15.13 -6.18
C GLY A 17 -17.02 14.75 -7.47
N GLY A 18 -16.75 15.52 -8.54
CA GLY A 18 -17.29 15.25 -9.88
C GLY A 18 -16.59 14.12 -10.61
N GLY A 19 -15.32 13.84 -10.31
CA GLY A 19 -14.52 12.84 -11.02
C GLY A 19 -13.87 11.80 -10.11
N THR A 20 -13.68 12.11 -8.83
CA THR A 20 -13.01 11.25 -7.85
C THR A 20 -13.82 11.11 -6.57
N PHE A 21 -13.55 10.05 -5.84
CA PHE A 21 -13.96 9.83 -4.47
C PHE A 21 -12.72 9.61 -3.63
N ASP A 22 -12.55 10.38 -2.56
CA ASP A 22 -11.44 10.29 -1.64
C ASP A 22 -11.92 10.28 -0.19
N VAL A 23 -11.26 9.50 0.65
CA VAL A 23 -11.54 9.47 2.09
C VAL A 23 -10.24 9.52 2.87
N SER A 24 -10.20 10.40 3.87
CA SER A 24 -9.05 10.55 4.77
C SER A 24 -9.50 10.42 6.22
N VAL A 25 -8.75 9.64 6.99
CA VAL A 25 -8.92 9.50 8.44
C VAL A 25 -7.80 10.29 9.11
N LEU A 26 -8.17 11.28 9.92
CA LEU A 26 -7.23 12.24 10.50
C LEU A 26 -7.37 12.31 12.02
N GLU A 27 -6.29 12.67 12.67
CA GLU A 27 -6.26 13.15 14.05
C GLU A 27 -5.89 14.63 14.05
N VAL A 28 -6.76 15.45 14.64
CA VAL A 28 -6.61 16.91 14.71
C VAL A 28 -6.34 17.28 16.16
N SER A 29 -5.17 17.84 16.44
CA SER A 29 -4.81 18.41 17.73
C SER A 29 -4.68 19.93 17.65
N GLU A 30 -4.33 20.62 18.74
CA GLU A 30 -4.21 22.08 18.77
C GLU A 30 -3.18 22.61 17.75
N GLU A 31 -2.10 21.87 17.51
CA GLU A 31 -0.97 22.34 16.68
C GLU A 31 -0.73 21.46 15.46
N VAL A 32 -1.27 20.21 15.43
CA VAL A 32 -0.96 19.23 14.41
C VAL A 32 -2.23 18.62 13.83
N ILE A 33 -2.30 18.60 12.52
CA ILE A 33 -3.26 17.81 11.75
C ILE A 33 -2.49 16.65 11.12
N GLU A 34 -2.77 15.43 11.58
CA GLU A 34 -2.06 14.23 11.15
C GLU A 34 -3.00 13.31 10.39
N VAL A 35 -2.66 12.99 9.15
CA VAL A 35 -3.35 11.95 8.37
C VAL A 35 -2.91 10.59 8.88
N LYS A 36 -3.85 9.72 9.22
CA LYS A 36 -3.58 8.35 9.69
C LYS A 36 -3.75 7.32 8.58
N SER A 37 -4.69 7.54 7.68
CA SER A 37 -4.88 6.73 6.49
C SER A 37 -5.65 7.49 5.42
N THR A 38 -5.46 7.10 4.16
CA THR A 38 -6.25 7.54 3.02
C THR A 38 -6.60 6.35 2.14
N ASP A 39 -7.74 6.44 1.46
CA ASP A 39 -8.13 5.54 0.38
C ASP A 39 -9.05 6.32 -0.57
N GLY A 40 -9.30 5.84 -1.78
CA GLY A 40 -10.12 6.56 -2.73
C GLY A 40 -10.40 5.78 -4.00
N ASP A 41 -11.08 6.44 -4.96
CA ASP A 41 -11.28 5.96 -6.31
C ASP A 41 -11.21 7.12 -7.29
N SER A 42 -10.15 7.16 -8.08
CA SER A 42 -9.89 8.23 -9.05
C SER A 42 -10.76 8.19 -10.31
N HIS A 43 -11.62 7.17 -10.44
CA HIS A 43 -12.55 6.98 -11.54
C HIS A 43 -13.98 6.79 -11.04
N MET A 44 -14.33 7.40 -9.92
CA MET A 44 -15.66 7.37 -9.35
C MET A 44 -16.07 8.76 -8.88
N GLY A 45 -17.00 9.37 -9.59
CA GLY A 45 -17.46 10.72 -9.29
C GLY A 45 -18.89 10.99 -9.71
N GLY A 46 -19.33 12.23 -9.52
CA GLY A 46 -20.65 12.68 -9.94
C GLY A 46 -20.91 12.53 -11.44
N ARG A 47 -19.86 12.58 -12.28
CA ARG A 47 -19.97 12.41 -13.73
C ARG A 47 -20.33 10.98 -14.13
N ASP A 48 -19.88 9.98 -13.36
CA ASP A 48 -20.26 8.58 -13.63
C ASP A 48 -21.75 8.38 -13.39
N ILE A 49 -22.29 9.04 -12.37
CA ILE A 49 -23.73 9.04 -12.09
C ILE A 49 -24.47 9.78 -13.21
N ASP A 50 -23.96 10.93 -13.69
CA ASP A 50 -24.56 11.65 -14.82
C ASP A 50 -24.59 10.78 -16.07
N GLN A 51 -23.52 10.05 -16.36
CA GLN A 51 -23.46 9.12 -17.49
C GLN A 51 -24.54 8.03 -17.39
N LYS A 52 -24.79 7.50 -16.20
CA LYS A 52 -25.86 6.52 -15.97
C LYS A 52 -27.26 7.12 -16.15
N ILE A 53 -27.42 8.39 -15.76
CA ILE A 53 -28.67 9.12 -16.02
C ILE A 53 -28.87 9.32 -17.54
N ILE A 54 -27.83 9.69 -18.25
CA ILE A 54 -27.87 9.81 -19.73
C ILE A 54 -28.26 8.47 -20.37
N GLU A 55 -27.63 7.38 -19.94
CA GLU A 55 -27.96 6.03 -20.44
C GLU A 55 -29.44 5.68 -20.19
N HIS A 56 -29.95 6.02 -19.01
CA HIS A 56 -31.36 5.80 -18.66
C HIS A 56 -32.27 6.63 -19.57
N ILE A 57 -32.05 7.95 -19.71
CA ILE A 57 -32.84 8.85 -20.53
C ILE A 57 -32.84 8.39 -22.00
N ALA A 58 -31.64 8.07 -22.52
CA ALA A 58 -31.49 7.62 -23.91
C ALA A 58 -32.21 6.29 -24.17
N SER A 59 -32.17 5.38 -23.21
CA SER A 59 -32.91 4.10 -23.30
C SER A 59 -34.41 4.31 -23.35
N GLU A 60 -34.97 5.15 -22.49
CA GLU A 60 -36.40 5.46 -22.48
C GLU A 60 -36.81 6.16 -23.79
N PHE A 61 -36.06 7.15 -24.26
CA PHE A 61 -36.32 7.82 -25.52
C PHE A 61 -36.29 6.87 -26.72
N LYS A 62 -35.33 5.91 -26.71
CA LYS A 62 -35.22 4.89 -27.75
C LYS A 62 -36.40 3.92 -27.75
N LYS A 63 -36.93 3.57 -26.59
CA LYS A 63 -38.14 2.72 -26.47
C LYS A 63 -39.37 3.41 -27.09
N GLU A 64 -39.51 4.71 -26.86
CA GLU A 64 -40.67 5.49 -27.33
C GLU A 64 -40.57 5.86 -28.82
N ASN A 65 -39.38 6.27 -29.27
CA ASN A 65 -39.18 6.88 -30.58
C ASN A 65 -38.42 6.01 -31.58
N GLY A 66 -37.83 4.88 -31.14
CA GLY A 66 -37.00 4.02 -32.00
C GLY A 66 -35.65 4.61 -32.36
N ILE A 67 -35.29 5.78 -31.86
CA ILE A 67 -34.10 6.57 -32.25
C ILE A 67 -33.06 6.50 -31.13
N ASP A 68 -31.81 6.20 -31.46
CA ASP A 68 -30.68 6.22 -30.58
C ASP A 68 -29.99 7.59 -30.62
N ILE A 69 -30.28 8.42 -29.62
CA ILE A 69 -29.78 9.79 -29.52
C ILE A 69 -28.34 9.89 -29.00
N THR A 70 -27.76 8.81 -28.50
CA THR A 70 -26.37 8.81 -28.02
C THR A 70 -25.34 8.89 -29.14
N ARG A 71 -25.76 8.68 -30.38
CA ARG A 71 -24.90 8.76 -31.57
C ARG A 71 -24.74 10.17 -32.12
N ASP A 72 -25.57 11.10 -31.69
CA ASP A 72 -25.51 12.51 -32.09
C ASP A 72 -24.74 13.32 -31.00
N PRO A 73 -23.54 13.86 -31.31
CA PRO A 73 -22.76 14.62 -30.34
C PRO A 73 -23.50 15.84 -29.79
N LEU A 74 -24.35 16.48 -30.59
CA LEU A 74 -25.11 17.65 -30.14
C LEU A 74 -26.23 17.26 -29.16
N ALA A 75 -26.91 16.14 -29.44
CA ALA A 75 -27.89 15.58 -28.52
C ALA A 75 -27.23 15.11 -27.22
N LEU A 76 -26.08 14.48 -27.33
CA LEU A 76 -25.33 14.00 -26.18
C LEU A 76 -24.90 15.14 -25.23
N GLN A 77 -24.38 16.25 -25.76
CA GLN A 77 -24.05 17.43 -24.96
C GLN A 77 -25.29 17.99 -24.23
N ARG A 78 -26.44 18.05 -24.88
CA ARG A 78 -27.67 18.53 -24.24
C ARG A 78 -28.22 17.57 -23.20
N LEU A 79 -28.00 16.27 -23.41
CA LEU A 79 -28.32 15.23 -22.41
C LEU A 79 -27.43 15.36 -21.17
N ASP A 80 -26.14 15.63 -21.36
CA ASP A 80 -25.18 15.82 -20.27
C ASP A 80 -25.61 16.98 -19.36
N GLU A 81 -25.85 18.15 -19.93
CA GLU A 81 -26.36 19.33 -19.21
C GLU A 81 -27.69 19.05 -18.49
N ALA A 82 -28.60 18.31 -19.12
CA ALA A 82 -29.91 18.01 -18.55
C ALA A 82 -29.82 16.93 -17.45
N ALA A 83 -28.93 15.96 -17.57
CA ALA A 83 -28.70 14.92 -16.56
C ALA A 83 -28.10 15.51 -15.29
N GLU A 84 -27.03 16.32 -15.40
CA GLU A 84 -26.43 17.00 -14.27
C GLU A 84 -27.45 17.92 -13.57
N LYS A 85 -28.18 18.70 -14.34
CA LYS A 85 -29.24 19.56 -13.79
C LYS A 85 -30.31 18.75 -13.04
N ALA A 86 -30.80 17.65 -13.62
CA ALA A 86 -31.77 16.77 -12.98
C ALA A 86 -31.24 16.17 -11.68
N LYS A 87 -29.98 15.71 -11.68
CA LYS A 87 -29.28 15.20 -10.48
C LYS A 87 -29.25 16.25 -9.36
N ILE A 88 -28.88 17.48 -9.69
CA ILE A 88 -28.83 18.60 -8.74
C ILE A 88 -30.23 18.89 -8.18
N GLU A 89 -31.23 19.03 -9.05
CA GLU A 89 -32.63 19.31 -8.64
C GLU A 89 -33.19 18.20 -7.76
N LEU A 90 -32.96 16.94 -8.07
CA LEU A 90 -33.41 15.78 -7.31
C LEU A 90 -32.70 15.64 -5.95
N SER A 91 -31.62 16.35 -5.70
CA SER A 91 -31.04 16.45 -4.36
C SER A 91 -31.90 17.29 -3.40
N THR A 92 -32.76 18.14 -3.93
CA THR A 92 -33.66 19.00 -3.13
C THR A 92 -35.14 18.70 -3.32
N THR A 93 -35.54 18.26 -4.53
CA THR A 93 -36.94 17.91 -4.87
C THR A 93 -37.14 16.40 -4.96
N MET A 94 -38.38 15.94 -4.91
CA MET A 94 -38.71 14.50 -5.04
C MET A 94 -38.94 14.07 -6.51
N GLU A 95 -39.19 15.03 -7.40
CA GLU A 95 -39.44 14.82 -8.83
C GLU A 95 -38.94 16.03 -9.60
N THR A 96 -38.40 15.81 -10.81
CA THR A 96 -38.04 16.86 -11.76
C THR A 96 -38.48 16.48 -13.16
N GLU A 97 -38.62 17.49 -14.03
CA GLU A 97 -38.97 17.33 -15.45
C GLU A 97 -37.74 17.61 -16.31
N ILE A 98 -37.39 16.64 -17.13
CA ILE A 98 -36.32 16.75 -18.15
C ILE A 98 -36.98 17.08 -19.47
N ASN A 99 -36.75 18.30 -19.97
CA ASN A 99 -37.37 18.81 -21.21
C ASN A 99 -36.31 19.29 -22.17
N ILE A 100 -36.10 18.54 -23.25
CA ILE A 100 -35.13 18.88 -24.28
C ILE A 100 -35.88 18.94 -25.64
N PRO A 101 -36.36 20.14 -26.03
CA PRO A 101 -37.07 20.29 -27.31
C PRO A 101 -36.11 20.09 -28.49
N PHE A 102 -36.61 19.49 -29.58
CA PHE A 102 -35.88 19.26 -30.83
C PHE A 102 -34.55 18.51 -30.61
N ILE A 103 -34.57 17.45 -29.82
CA ILE A 103 -33.37 16.65 -29.52
C ILE A 103 -32.93 15.80 -30.72
N SER A 104 -33.85 15.39 -31.55
CA SER A 104 -33.60 14.58 -32.75
C SER A 104 -34.64 14.80 -33.81
N SER A 105 -34.47 14.19 -35.01
CA SER A 105 -35.42 14.17 -36.11
C SER A 105 -35.68 12.74 -36.57
N GLY A 106 -36.95 12.35 -36.62
CA GLY A 106 -37.40 11.11 -37.21
C GLY A 106 -37.94 11.27 -38.61
N SER A 107 -38.42 10.19 -39.25
CA SER A 107 -39.06 10.20 -40.58
C SER A 107 -40.35 11.00 -40.61
N ASP A 108 -40.97 11.20 -39.47
CA ASP A 108 -42.24 11.89 -39.22
C ASP A 108 -42.05 13.31 -38.63
N GLY A 109 -40.80 13.81 -38.57
CA GLY A 109 -40.49 15.17 -38.16
C GLY A 109 -39.62 15.26 -36.88
N PRO A 110 -39.53 16.47 -36.32
CA PRO A 110 -38.71 16.71 -35.12
C PRO A 110 -39.25 15.97 -33.90
N LYS A 111 -38.33 15.45 -33.10
CA LYS A 111 -38.62 14.76 -31.85
C LYS A 111 -38.17 15.59 -30.65
N HIS A 112 -38.98 15.56 -29.60
CA HIS A 112 -38.75 16.23 -28.34
C HIS A 112 -38.59 15.18 -27.24
N LEU A 113 -37.70 15.43 -26.29
CA LEU A 113 -37.59 14.64 -25.06
C LEU A 113 -38.32 15.39 -23.96
N LEU A 114 -39.34 14.76 -23.42
CA LEU A 114 -40.07 15.22 -22.23
C LEU A 114 -40.31 14.05 -21.32
N MET A 115 -39.64 14.00 -20.18
CA MET A 115 -39.81 12.93 -19.20
C MET A 115 -39.74 13.46 -17.80
N LYS A 116 -40.36 12.75 -16.86
CA LYS A 116 -40.21 12.97 -15.42
C LYS A 116 -39.27 11.96 -14.82
N MET A 117 -38.46 12.44 -13.91
CA MET A 117 -37.56 11.60 -13.13
C MET A 117 -37.77 11.85 -11.64
N THR A 118 -37.82 10.77 -10.88
CA THR A 118 -37.99 10.84 -9.41
C THR A 118 -36.65 10.67 -8.70
N ARG A 119 -36.56 11.20 -7.47
CA ARG A 119 -35.40 10.96 -6.60
C ARG A 119 -35.14 9.46 -6.37
N ALA A 120 -36.18 8.64 -6.21
CA ALA A 120 -36.02 7.20 -6.04
C ALA A 120 -35.36 6.51 -7.24
N GLN A 121 -35.65 6.99 -8.48
CA GLN A 121 -34.96 6.50 -9.69
C GLN A 121 -33.50 6.92 -9.70
N LEU A 122 -33.19 8.16 -9.35
CA LEU A 122 -31.81 8.65 -9.22
C LEU A 122 -31.04 7.85 -8.17
N GLU A 123 -31.62 7.63 -6.99
CA GLU A 123 -30.98 6.86 -5.91
C GLU A 123 -30.73 5.42 -6.32
N SER A 124 -31.65 4.81 -7.10
CA SER A 124 -31.44 3.47 -7.66
C SER A 124 -30.32 3.42 -8.68
N ILE A 125 -30.16 4.45 -9.50
CA ILE A 125 -29.06 4.58 -10.49
C ILE A 125 -27.71 4.76 -9.77
N ALA A 126 -27.68 5.53 -8.69
CA ALA A 126 -26.47 5.85 -7.95
C ALA A 126 -26.08 4.80 -6.90
N ASP A 127 -26.91 3.80 -6.63
CA ASP A 127 -26.76 2.85 -5.50
C ASP A 127 -25.40 2.12 -5.52
N GLU A 128 -24.93 1.71 -6.69
CA GLU A 128 -23.61 1.05 -6.82
C GLU A 128 -22.45 1.96 -6.38
N TYR A 129 -22.49 3.25 -6.74
CA TYR A 129 -21.46 4.23 -6.37
C TYR A 129 -21.51 4.56 -4.88
N VAL A 130 -22.71 4.70 -4.32
CA VAL A 130 -22.91 4.92 -2.88
C VAL A 130 -22.36 3.75 -2.06
N LYS A 131 -22.67 2.51 -2.46
CA LYS A 131 -22.16 1.31 -1.76
C LYS A 131 -20.65 1.23 -1.85
N ARG A 132 -20.10 1.44 -3.06
CA ARG A 132 -18.64 1.39 -3.29
C ARG A 132 -17.90 2.45 -2.45
N SER A 133 -18.43 3.66 -2.34
CA SER A 133 -17.82 4.71 -1.51
C SER A 133 -17.80 4.34 -0.02
N ILE A 134 -18.82 3.66 0.49
CA ILE A 134 -18.85 3.16 1.88
C ILE A 134 -17.84 2.01 2.07
N GLU A 135 -17.68 1.12 1.10
CA GLU A 135 -16.68 0.05 1.15
C GLU A 135 -15.25 0.61 1.21
N ILE A 136 -14.94 1.62 0.39
CA ILE A 136 -13.65 2.31 0.42
C ILE A 136 -13.46 3.02 1.77
N THR A 137 -14.49 3.69 2.28
CA THR A 137 -14.44 4.33 3.60
C THR A 137 -14.14 3.33 4.72
N LYS A 138 -14.74 2.14 4.65
CA LYS A 138 -14.48 1.06 5.59
C LYS A 138 -13.02 0.61 5.54
N LYS A 139 -12.45 0.41 4.34
CA LYS A 139 -11.04 0.03 4.15
C LYS A 139 -10.08 1.11 4.70
N ALA A 140 -10.34 2.38 4.43
CA ALA A 140 -9.55 3.48 4.98
C ALA A 140 -9.57 3.48 6.52
N LEU A 141 -10.74 3.24 7.12
CA LEU A 141 -10.86 3.18 8.56
C LEU A 141 -10.13 1.95 9.15
N GLU A 142 -10.23 0.79 8.51
CA GLU A 142 -9.51 -0.44 8.90
C GLU A 142 -7.98 -0.29 8.79
N ALA A 143 -7.49 0.52 7.85
CA ALA A 143 -6.08 0.85 7.70
C ALA A 143 -5.58 1.90 8.71
N SER A 144 -6.48 2.56 9.44
CA SER A 144 -6.17 3.50 10.50
C SER A 144 -6.11 2.82 11.88
N PRO A 145 -5.50 3.45 12.89
CA PRO A 145 -5.53 2.91 14.27
C PRO A 145 -6.89 3.08 14.96
N PHE A 146 -7.90 3.65 14.30
CA PHE A 146 -9.16 4.02 14.90
C PHE A 146 -10.31 3.06 14.54
N LYS A 147 -11.30 2.97 15.45
CA LYS A 147 -12.57 2.27 15.20
C LYS A 147 -13.66 3.29 14.88
N ILE A 148 -14.77 2.85 14.30
CA ILE A 148 -15.95 3.70 14.02
C ILE A 148 -16.39 4.49 15.25
N ALA A 149 -16.36 3.86 16.43
CA ALA A 149 -16.77 4.51 17.68
C ALA A 149 -15.84 5.66 18.11
N ASP A 150 -14.58 5.64 17.69
CA ASP A 150 -13.58 6.64 18.04
C ASP A 150 -13.73 7.92 17.20
N ILE A 151 -14.38 7.85 16.04
CA ILE A 151 -14.57 9.00 15.15
C ILE A 151 -15.49 10.02 15.79
N ASN A 152 -14.98 11.23 15.96
CA ASN A 152 -15.72 12.34 16.56
C ASN A 152 -16.61 13.01 15.52
N GLU A 153 -16.12 13.25 14.32
CA GLU A 153 -16.81 14.01 13.30
C GLU A 153 -16.58 13.46 11.89
N ILE A 154 -17.56 13.58 11.02
CA ILE A 154 -17.49 13.21 9.61
C ILE A 154 -17.76 14.47 8.79
N ILE A 155 -16.82 14.85 7.95
CA ILE A 155 -16.87 16.05 7.13
C ILE A 155 -17.14 15.65 5.69
N LEU A 156 -18.22 16.18 5.13
CA LEU A 156 -18.59 15.95 3.75
C LEU A 156 -18.01 17.04 2.86
N VAL A 157 -17.28 16.63 1.82
CA VAL A 157 -16.61 17.48 0.84
C VAL A 157 -17.00 17.02 -0.57
N GLY A 158 -16.93 17.92 -1.56
CA GLY A 158 -17.33 17.64 -2.92
C GLY A 158 -18.83 17.76 -3.18
N GLY A 159 -19.19 18.28 -4.35
CA GLY A 159 -20.60 18.59 -4.69
C GLY A 159 -21.53 17.39 -4.68
N GLN A 160 -20.99 16.17 -4.96
CA GLN A 160 -21.78 14.95 -4.99
C GLN A 160 -22.29 14.53 -3.60
N THR A 161 -21.64 14.96 -2.52
CA THR A 161 -22.09 14.71 -1.13
C THR A 161 -23.40 15.40 -0.76
N ARG A 162 -23.89 16.32 -1.60
CA ARG A 162 -25.21 16.94 -1.42
C ARG A 162 -26.37 15.99 -1.67
N MET A 163 -26.11 14.84 -2.28
CA MET A 163 -27.11 13.82 -2.58
C MET A 163 -27.62 13.14 -1.30
N PRO A 164 -28.96 13.12 -1.05
CA PRO A 164 -29.53 12.56 0.17
C PRO A 164 -29.16 11.10 0.44
N ALA A 165 -29.03 10.29 -0.59
CA ALA A 165 -28.62 8.89 -0.47
C ALA A 165 -27.22 8.75 0.14
N ILE A 166 -26.26 9.60 -0.24
CA ILE A 166 -24.90 9.62 0.30
C ILE A 166 -24.92 10.04 1.77
N ILE A 167 -25.62 11.13 2.10
CA ILE A 167 -25.74 11.60 3.48
C ILE A 167 -26.31 10.48 4.37
N SER A 168 -27.37 9.80 3.89
CA SER A 168 -28.01 8.71 4.62
C SER A 168 -27.08 7.50 4.77
N ALA A 169 -26.32 7.14 3.73
CA ALA A 169 -25.38 6.03 3.77
C ALA A 169 -24.24 6.28 4.77
N VAL A 170 -23.65 7.48 4.75
CA VAL A 170 -22.61 7.91 5.70
C VAL A 170 -23.13 7.92 7.13
N LYS A 171 -24.32 8.49 7.36
CA LYS A 171 -25.00 8.47 8.67
C LYS A 171 -25.21 7.06 9.18
N ASN A 172 -25.71 6.15 8.32
CA ASN A 172 -25.96 4.78 8.69
C ASN A 172 -24.67 4.01 9.01
N PHE A 173 -23.61 4.26 8.26
CA PHE A 173 -22.31 3.61 8.46
C PHE A 173 -21.65 4.03 9.78
N PHE A 174 -21.60 5.34 10.06
CA PHE A 174 -20.97 5.86 11.29
C PHE A 174 -21.90 5.90 12.51
N GLY A 175 -23.22 5.77 12.33
CA GLY A 175 -24.20 5.94 13.39
C GLY A 175 -24.30 7.38 13.93
N LYS A 176 -23.77 8.37 13.17
CA LYS A 176 -23.69 9.79 13.54
C LYS A 176 -24.09 10.66 12.35
N GLU A 177 -24.63 11.84 12.63
CA GLU A 177 -24.89 12.85 11.60
C GLU A 177 -23.56 13.41 11.08
N PRO A 178 -23.35 13.45 9.76
CA PRO A 178 -22.19 14.12 9.20
C PRO A 178 -22.31 15.66 9.37
N ASN A 179 -21.17 16.32 9.42
CA ASN A 179 -21.10 17.77 9.51
C ASN A 179 -21.43 18.40 8.15
N LEU A 180 -22.54 19.13 8.09
CA LEU A 180 -23.03 19.87 6.93
C LEU A 180 -22.79 21.39 7.02
N SER A 181 -22.07 21.87 8.05
CA SER A 181 -21.84 23.31 8.25
C SER A 181 -20.77 23.89 7.32
N ILE A 182 -20.00 23.04 6.68
CA ILE A 182 -18.92 23.42 5.77
C ILE A 182 -19.47 23.43 4.34
N ASN A 183 -19.14 24.48 3.58
CA ASN A 183 -19.49 24.51 2.16
C ASN A 183 -18.60 23.52 1.39
N PRO A 184 -19.15 22.42 0.86
CA PRO A 184 -18.36 21.38 0.21
C PRO A 184 -17.71 21.82 -1.12
N ASP A 185 -18.17 22.94 -1.71
CA ASP A 185 -17.63 23.46 -2.97
C ASP A 185 -16.45 24.42 -2.75
N GLU A 186 -16.31 25.00 -1.56
CA GLU A 186 -15.31 26.04 -1.24
C GLU A 186 -14.21 25.56 -0.30
N VAL A 187 -14.46 24.52 0.49
CA VAL A 187 -13.56 24.11 1.58
C VAL A 187 -12.15 23.74 1.11
N VAL A 188 -12.02 23.13 -0.06
CA VAL A 188 -10.71 22.77 -0.65
C VAL A 188 -9.92 24.03 -1.00
N ALA A 189 -10.55 25.03 -1.63
CA ALA A 189 -9.90 26.29 -1.97
C ALA A 189 -9.48 27.06 -0.70
N LEU A 190 -10.31 27.05 0.34
CA LEU A 190 -10.00 27.65 1.63
C LEU A 190 -8.83 26.94 2.32
N GLY A 191 -8.81 25.62 2.30
CA GLY A 191 -7.71 24.80 2.81
C GLY A 191 -6.38 25.07 2.08
N ALA A 192 -6.43 25.17 0.76
CA ALA A 192 -5.26 25.52 -0.05
C ALA A 192 -4.73 26.93 0.28
N ALA A 193 -5.62 27.90 0.54
CA ALA A 193 -5.21 29.24 0.95
C ALA A 193 -4.53 29.23 2.35
N VAL A 194 -5.05 28.45 3.30
CA VAL A 194 -4.43 28.25 4.62
C VAL A 194 -3.04 27.64 4.48
N GLN A 195 -2.90 26.57 3.66
CA GLN A 195 -1.62 25.93 3.43
C GLN A 195 -0.60 26.86 2.77
N ALA A 196 -1.04 27.71 1.84
CA ALA A 196 -0.19 28.75 1.27
C ALA A 196 0.32 29.72 2.33
N GLY A 197 -0.54 30.12 3.28
CA GLY A 197 -0.15 30.96 4.42
C GLY A 197 0.85 30.27 5.36
N VAL A 198 0.71 28.96 5.59
CA VAL A 198 1.69 28.17 6.34
C VAL A 198 3.04 28.15 5.63
N LEU A 199 3.07 27.89 4.32
CA LEU A 199 4.30 27.87 3.52
C LEU A 199 5.01 29.23 3.45
N GLN A 200 4.26 30.33 3.48
CA GLN A 200 4.80 31.69 3.52
C GLN A 200 5.25 32.12 4.93
N GLY A 201 4.86 31.37 5.97
CA GLY A 201 5.17 31.67 7.37
C GLY A 201 4.20 32.66 8.02
N ASP A 202 3.12 33.03 7.35
CA ASP A 202 2.07 33.91 7.88
C ASP A 202 1.19 33.18 8.92
N VAL A 203 1.02 31.87 8.75
CA VAL A 203 0.31 30.96 9.67
C VAL A 203 1.35 30.04 10.32
N LYS A 204 1.47 30.09 11.65
CA LYS A 204 2.54 29.35 12.38
C LYS A 204 1.98 28.22 13.26
N ASP A 205 0.67 28.17 13.46
CA ASP A 205 0.06 27.34 14.48
C ASP A 205 -0.52 26.03 13.95
N VAL A 206 -0.19 25.64 12.71
CA VAL A 206 -0.67 24.39 12.09
C VAL A 206 0.46 23.65 11.39
N LEU A 207 0.72 22.44 11.83
CA LEU A 207 1.58 21.48 11.14
C LEU A 207 0.70 20.39 10.51
N LEU A 208 0.76 20.27 9.19
CA LEU A 208 0.14 19.14 8.47
C LEU A 208 1.19 18.03 8.30
N LEU A 209 0.88 16.85 8.82
CA LEU A 209 1.64 15.63 8.59
C LEU A 209 0.84 14.74 7.66
N ASP A 210 1.41 14.47 6.50
CA ASP A 210 0.81 13.63 5.46
C ASP A 210 1.33 12.18 5.53
N VAL A 211 0.81 11.31 4.68
CA VAL A 211 1.20 9.89 4.59
C VAL A 211 1.63 9.52 3.18
N ILE A 212 2.46 8.49 3.06
CA ILE A 212 2.80 7.93 1.75
C ILE A 212 1.66 7.05 1.23
N PRO A 213 1.24 7.20 -0.04
CA PRO A 213 0.08 6.50 -0.60
C PRO A 213 0.36 5.04 -0.98
N LEU A 214 1.62 4.68 -1.22
CA LEU A 214 2.08 3.34 -1.61
C LEU A 214 3.36 2.98 -0.86
N SER A 215 3.50 1.71 -0.48
CA SER A 215 4.70 1.20 0.20
C SER A 215 5.95 1.38 -0.67
N LEU A 216 7.06 1.67 0.01
CA LEU A 216 8.40 1.82 -0.59
C LEU A 216 9.29 0.68 -0.13
N GLY A 217 10.06 0.10 -1.03
CA GLY A 217 10.92 -1.03 -0.71
C GLY A 217 12.02 -1.25 -1.72
N ILE A 218 12.74 -2.35 -1.57
CA ILE A 218 13.77 -2.79 -2.50
C ILE A 218 13.51 -4.21 -3.01
N GLU A 219 14.07 -4.52 -4.15
CA GLU A 219 14.17 -5.88 -4.65
C GLU A 219 15.21 -6.66 -3.85
N THR A 220 14.82 -7.83 -3.36
CA THR A 220 15.69 -8.77 -2.65
C THR A 220 15.81 -10.10 -3.39
N LEU A 221 16.59 -11.03 -2.83
CA LEU A 221 16.90 -12.31 -3.46
C LEU A 221 15.65 -13.04 -3.96
N GLY A 222 15.67 -13.45 -5.22
CA GLY A 222 14.54 -14.11 -5.89
C GLY A 222 13.50 -13.15 -6.47
N GLY A 223 13.80 -11.83 -6.56
CA GLY A 223 12.90 -10.82 -7.14
C GLY A 223 11.75 -10.41 -6.21
N VAL A 224 11.87 -10.68 -4.91
CA VAL A 224 10.86 -10.30 -3.91
C VAL A 224 10.94 -8.79 -3.62
N GLY A 225 9.79 -8.11 -3.58
CA GLY A 225 9.67 -6.74 -3.11
C GLY A 225 9.63 -6.69 -1.57
N THR A 226 10.73 -6.28 -0.94
CA THR A 226 10.80 -6.13 0.52
C THR A 226 10.51 -4.70 0.90
N LYS A 227 9.40 -4.49 1.62
CA LYS A 227 8.96 -3.17 2.06
C LYS A 227 9.80 -2.68 3.23
N LEU A 228 10.26 -1.43 3.17
CA LEU A 228 10.91 -0.71 4.26
C LEU A 228 10.01 0.35 4.87
N VAL A 229 9.19 1.02 4.04
CA VAL A 229 8.20 2.00 4.48
C VAL A 229 6.84 1.54 3.96
N GLU A 230 5.95 1.22 4.88
CA GLU A 230 4.58 0.77 4.54
C GLU A 230 3.71 1.95 4.08
N ARG A 231 2.70 1.68 3.24
CA ARG A 231 1.64 2.68 2.91
C ARG A 231 1.01 3.24 4.19
N ASN A 232 0.53 4.46 4.12
CA ASN A 232 -0.03 5.20 5.25
C ASN A 232 0.97 5.50 6.40
N THR A 233 2.28 5.32 6.17
CA THR A 233 3.28 5.83 7.11
C THR A 233 3.33 7.36 7.01
N THR A 234 3.21 8.03 8.16
CA THR A 234 3.29 9.50 8.27
C THR A 234 4.67 9.98 7.86
N ILE A 235 4.73 11.08 7.10
CA ILE A 235 5.96 11.75 6.69
C ILE A 235 6.10 13.12 7.41
N PRO A 236 7.36 13.55 7.73
CA PRO A 236 8.63 12.92 7.36
C PRO A 236 8.93 11.64 8.16
N THR A 237 9.62 10.67 7.53
CA THR A 237 10.00 9.40 8.16
C THR A 237 11.36 8.90 7.69
N SER A 238 12.03 8.16 8.55
CA SER A 238 13.27 7.45 8.23
C SER A 238 13.16 5.99 8.67
N ARG A 239 13.50 5.06 7.79
CA ARG A 239 13.50 3.62 8.05
C ARG A 239 14.76 2.99 7.50
N SER A 240 15.37 2.13 8.31
CA SER A 240 16.59 1.40 7.94
C SER A 240 16.42 -0.09 8.15
N GLN A 241 16.99 -0.88 7.25
CA GLN A 241 17.07 -2.33 7.38
C GLN A 241 18.42 -2.82 6.89
N VAL A 242 18.96 -3.86 7.56
CA VAL A 242 20.23 -4.48 7.18
C VAL A 242 19.97 -5.67 6.26
N PHE A 243 20.65 -5.67 5.11
CA PHE A 243 20.65 -6.73 4.12
C PHE A 243 22.06 -7.33 4.00
N SER A 244 22.18 -8.40 3.23
CA SER A 244 23.46 -9.04 3.01
C SER A 244 23.63 -9.45 1.55
N THR A 245 24.84 -9.95 1.20
CA THR A 245 25.15 -10.43 -0.14
C THR A 245 24.50 -11.78 -0.44
N ALA A 246 24.08 -11.97 -1.69
CA ALA A 246 23.45 -13.21 -2.19
C ALA A 246 24.47 -14.25 -2.66
N ALA A 247 25.71 -13.84 -2.98
CA ALA A 247 26.78 -14.71 -3.48
C ALA A 247 28.09 -14.49 -2.69
N ASP A 248 28.96 -15.53 -2.71
CA ASP A 248 30.29 -15.48 -2.12
C ASP A 248 31.17 -14.47 -2.86
N ASN A 249 31.98 -13.72 -2.08
CA ASN A 249 32.93 -12.73 -2.61
C ASN A 249 32.30 -11.71 -3.56
N GLN A 250 31.03 -11.37 -3.35
CA GLN A 250 30.29 -10.38 -4.15
C GLN A 250 30.86 -8.99 -3.86
N PRO A 251 31.47 -8.31 -4.87
CA PRO A 251 32.19 -7.03 -4.65
C PRO A 251 31.24 -5.83 -4.62
N SER A 252 30.00 -5.98 -5.10
CA SER A 252 29.00 -4.93 -5.19
C SER A 252 27.59 -5.47 -5.03
N VAL A 253 26.65 -4.63 -4.63
CA VAL A 253 25.21 -4.92 -4.63
C VAL A 253 24.45 -3.84 -5.39
N GLU A 254 23.50 -4.26 -6.22
CA GLU A 254 22.55 -3.35 -6.85
C GLU A 254 21.37 -3.15 -5.90
N ILE A 255 21.02 -1.89 -5.65
CA ILE A 255 19.84 -1.50 -4.90
C ILE A 255 18.77 -1.05 -5.90
N HIS A 256 17.77 -1.88 -6.13
CA HIS A 256 16.62 -1.57 -6.96
C HIS A 256 15.45 -1.15 -6.08
N ILE A 257 15.04 0.12 -6.20
CA ILE A 257 14.00 0.75 -5.40
C ILE A 257 12.67 0.61 -6.12
N VAL A 258 11.69 0.11 -5.40
CA VAL A 258 10.34 -0.14 -5.93
C VAL A 258 9.27 0.50 -5.07
N GLN A 259 8.16 0.86 -5.70
CA GLN A 259 6.97 1.42 -5.05
C GLN A 259 5.74 0.60 -5.44
N GLY A 260 4.94 0.19 -4.46
CA GLY A 260 3.71 -0.56 -4.68
C GLY A 260 3.43 -1.61 -3.63
N GLU A 261 2.34 -2.35 -3.83
CA GLU A 261 1.82 -3.31 -2.84
C GLU A 261 2.02 -4.78 -3.24
N ARG A 262 2.49 -5.05 -4.48
CA ARG A 262 2.71 -6.42 -4.99
C ARG A 262 3.91 -7.06 -4.30
N GLN A 263 3.87 -8.40 -4.13
CA GLN A 263 4.94 -9.15 -3.44
C GLN A 263 6.22 -9.28 -4.28
N MET A 264 6.09 -9.30 -5.62
CA MET A 264 7.24 -9.38 -6.51
C MET A 264 7.67 -8.00 -6.97
N ALA A 265 8.97 -7.72 -6.97
CA ALA A 265 9.52 -6.40 -7.34
C ALA A 265 9.17 -5.99 -8.77
N VAL A 266 9.12 -6.96 -9.70
CA VAL A 266 8.79 -6.74 -11.12
C VAL A 266 7.37 -6.23 -11.33
N ASP A 267 6.46 -6.55 -10.43
CA ASP A 267 5.05 -6.16 -10.49
C ASP A 267 4.78 -4.79 -9.83
N ASN A 268 5.82 -4.15 -9.29
CA ASN A 268 5.77 -2.83 -8.68
C ASN A 268 6.42 -1.75 -9.58
N LYS A 269 6.17 -0.50 -9.27
CA LYS A 269 6.80 0.63 -9.97
C LYS A 269 8.27 0.75 -9.60
N SER A 270 9.17 0.66 -10.58
CA SER A 270 10.58 0.98 -10.38
C SER A 270 10.76 2.49 -10.23
N LEU A 271 11.38 2.92 -9.13
CA LEU A 271 11.71 4.31 -8.84
C LEU A 271 13.14 4.65 -9.22
N GLY A 272 14.04 3.66 -9.20
CA GLY A 272 15.44 3.86 -9.55
C GLY A 272 16.32 2.69 -9.15
N ARG A 273 17.58 2.73 -9.59
CA ARG A 273 18.60 1.74 -9.27
C ARG A 273 19.94 2.44 -9.04
N PHE A 274 20.74 1.93 -8.12
CA PHE A 274 22.12 2.32 -7.95
C PHE A 274 22.95 1.16 -7.41
N ILE A 275 24.26 1.26 -7.54
CA ILE A 275 25.19 0.20 -7.16
C ILE A 275 26.05 0.67 -6.00
N LEU A 276 26.13 -0.12 -4.94
CA LEU A 276 27.10 0.05 -3.87
C LEU A 276 28.28 -0.90 -4.14
N ASP A 277 29.44 -0.30 -4.47
CA ASP A 277 30.67 -1.01 -4.78
C ASP A 277 31.62 -1.09 -3.59
N GLY A 278 32.55 -2.06 -3.68
CA GLY A 278 33.69 -2.19 -2.74
C GLY A 278 33.30 -2.86 -1.45
N ILE A 279 32.42 -3.82 -1.53
CA ILE A 279 32.14 -4.77 -0.45
C ILE A 279 33.34 -5.70 -0.32
N PRO A 280 33.87 -5.92 0.90
CA PRO A 280 35.00 -6.82 1.11
C PRO A 280 34.65 -8.27 0.72
N PRO A 281 35.59 -9.01 0.10
CA PRO A 281 35.38 -10.44 -0.17
C PRO A 281 35.07 -11.20 1.13
N ALA A 282 33.88 -11.82 1.18
CA ALA A 282 33.41 -12.61 2.31
C ALA A 282 32.40 -13.65 1.81
N PRO A 283 32.13 -14.70 2.57
CA PRO A 283 31.04 -15.62 2.31
C PRO A 283 29.69 -14.86 2.25
N ARG A 284 28.78 -15.32 1.41
CA ARG A 284 27.41 -14.78 1.33
C ARG A 284 26.75 -14.75 2.71
N GLY A 285 25.95 -13.74 2.96
CA GLY A 285 25.28 -13.55 4.25
C GLY A 285 26.14 -12.89 5.33
N MET A 286 27.45 -12.72 5.14
CA MET A 286 28.36 -12.08 6.12
C MET A 286 28.45 -10.57 5.98
N PRO A 287 28.60 -9.98 4.78
CA PRO A 287 28.60 -8.53 4.63
C PRO A 287 27.27 -7.91 5.07
N GLN A 288 27.33 -6.77 5.76
CA GLN A 288 26.16 -6.07 6.25
C GLN A 288 25.99 -4.76 5.48
N VAL A 289 24.94 -4.69 4.67
CA VAL A 289 24.57 -3.50 3.92
C VAL A 289 23.30 -2.91 4.54
N GLU A 290 23.44 -1.78 5.21
CA GLU A 290 22.32 -1.03 5.76
C GLU A 290 21.72 -0.14 4.68
N VAL A 291 20.44 -0.36 4.39
CA VAL A 291 19.67 0.47 3.46
C VAL A 291 18.72 1.34 4.25
N THR A 292 18.83 2.66 4.06
CA THR A 292 18.02 3.67 4.73
C THR A 292 17.14 4.40 3.72
N PHE A 293 15.88 4.52 4.04
CA PHE A 293 14.88 5.30 3.31
C PHE A 293 14.53 6.52 4.15
N ASP A 294 14.90 7.71 3.68
CA ASP A 294 14.56 8.99 4.28
C ASP A 294 13.52 9.69 3.39
N VAL A 295 12.30 9.87 3.89
CA VAL A 295 11.22 10.59 3.19
C VAL A 295 11.00 11.91 3.91
N ASP A 296 11.16 13.03 3.22
CA ASP A 296 10.92 14.35 3.81
C ASP A 296 9.42 14.74 3.83
N ALA A 297 9.10 15.88 4.43
CA ALA A 297 7.73 16.38 4.53
C ALA A 297 7.07 16.70 3.16
N ASN A 298 7.86 16.78 2.09
CA ASN A 298 7.39 17.00 0.72
C ASN A 298 7.26 15.69 -0.07
N GLY A 299 7.49 14.53 0.59
CA GLY A 299 7.47 13.23 -0.05
C GLY A 299 8.73 12.91 -0.89
N ILE A 300 9.78 13.71 -0.80
CA ILE A 300 11.04 13.45 -1.50
C ILE A 300 11.74 12.29 -0.79
N LEU A 301 12.02 11.23 -1.54
CA LEU A 301 12.70 10.04 -1.05
C LEU A 301 14.20 10.12 -1.30
N GLN A 302 14.99 9.97 -0.26
CA GLN A 302 16.43 9.70 -0.35
C GLN A 302 16.70 8.28 0.11
N VAL A 303 17.34 7.47 -0.73
CA VAL A 303 17.77 6.12 -0.39
C VAL A 303 19.27 6.08 -0.29
N LYS A 304 19.78 5.56 0.84
CA LYS A 304 21.20 5.37 1.12
C LYS A 304 21.47 3.90 1.36
N ALA A 305 22.56 3.39 0.83
CA ALA A 305 23.07 2.07 1.15
C ALA A 305 24.51 2.22 1.68
N LYS A 306 24.77 1.61 2.84
CA LYS A 306 26.06 1.69 3.53
C LYS A 306 26.56 0.30 3.93
N GLU A 307 27.76 -0.05 3.50
CA GLU A 307 28.45 -1.24 3.99
C GLU A 307 29.04 -0.95 5.37
N LYS A 308 28.64 -1.70 6.40
CA LYS A 308 28.91 -1.37 7.82
C LYS A 308 30.36 -1.55 8.22
N THR A 309 31.11 -2.44 7.58
CA THR A 309 32.51 -2.73 7.94
C THR A 309 33.46 -1.68 7.34
N THR A 310 33.28 -1.33 6.08
CA THR A 310 34.16 -0.37 5.38
C THR A 310 33.68 1.06 5.51
N GLY A 311 32.40 1.26 5.84
CA GLY A 311 31.76 2.57 5.88
C GLY A 311 31.48 3.16 4.49
N LYS A 312 31.70 2.39 3.40
CA LYS A 312 31.36 2.85 2.06
C LYS A 312 29.86 3.06 1.91
N GLU A 313 29.50 4.16 1.30
CA GLU A 313 28.11 4.59 1.16
C GLU A 313 27.84 5.07 -0.27
N GLN A 314 26.65 4.77 -0.75
CA GLN A 314 26.07 5.33 -1.98
C GLN A 314 24.62 5.73 -1.73
N SER A 315 24.16 6.74 -2.46
CA SER A 315 22.79 7.21 -2.31
C SER A 315 22.20 7.70 -3.63
N ILE A 316 20.87 7.65 -3.69
CA ILE A 316 20.08 8.26 -4.77
C ILE A 316 18.97 9.11 -4.14
N ARG A 317 18.67 10.25 -4.78
CA ARG A 317 17.53 11.09 -4.46
C ARG A 317 16.45 10.90 -5.52
N ILE A 318 15.24 10.66 -5.09
CA ILE A 318 14.07 10.45 -5.95
C ILE A 318 13.04 11.52 -5.58
N GLU A 319 12.68 12.35 -6.55
CA GLU A 319 11.68 13.40 -6.32
C GLU A 319 10.27 12.78 -6.15
N ALA A 320 9.41 13.45 -5.38
CA ALA A 320 8.06 12.97 -5.03
C ALA A 320 7.17 12.69 -6.25
N SER A 321 7.42 13.36 -7.38
CA SER A 321 6.70 13.08 -8.62
C SER A 321 7.25 11.82 -9.28
N SER A 322 6.87 10.66 -8.79
CA SER A 322 7.15 9.36 -9.43
C SER A 322 6.49 9.23 -10.82
N GLY A 323 5.80 10.29 -11.29
CA GLY A 323 4.99 10.27 -12.50
C GLY A 323 3.76 9.35 -12.40
N LEU A 324 3.38 8.96 -11.17
CA LEU A 324 2.14 8.26 -10.90
C LEU A 324 1.01 9.28 -10.75
N THR A 325 -0.08 9.05 -11.47
CA THR A 325 -1.34 9.73 -11.22
C THR A 325 -2.10 9.02 -10.10
N ASP A 326 -3.08 9.67 -9.49
CA ASP A 326 -3.96 9.02 -8.50
C ASP A 326 -4.64 7.77 -9.08
N ALA A 327 -4.97 7.80 -10.38
CA ALA A 327 -5.45 6.65 -11.12
C ALA A 327 -4.45 5.48 -11.15
N ASP A 328 -3.17 5.78 -11.33
CA ASP A 328 -2.13 4.76 -11.31
C ASP A 328 -1.94 4.18 -9.91
N ILE A 329 -1.97 5.03 -8.89
CA ILE A 329 -1.88 4.61 -7.48
C ILE A 329 -3.02 3.65 -7.15
N LYS A 330 -4.25 4.04 -7.50
CA LYS A 330 -5.44 3.20 -7.26
C LYS A 330 -5.37 1.88 -8.02
N ARG A 331 -5.02 1.93 -9.32
CA ARG A 331 -4.84 0.71 -10.10
C ARG A 331 -3.83 -0.24 -9.46
N MET A 332 -2.70 0.28 -8.97
CA MET A 332 -1.68 -0.53 -8.30
C MET A 332 -2.17 -1.16 -6.99
N GLN A 333 -3.04 -0.46 -6.26
CA GLN A 333 -3.67 -1.00 -5.05
C GLN A 333 -4.68 -2.09 -5.40
N ASP A 334 -5.57 -1.85 -6.36
CA ASP A 334 -6.58 -2.82 -6.82
C ASP A 334 -5.91 -4.07 -7.42
N ASP A 335 -4.86 -3.90 -8.25
CA ASP A 335 -4.08 -5.00 -8.81
C ASP A 335 -3.43 -5.85 -7.70
N ALA A 336 -2.95 -5.23 -6.63
CA ALA A 336 -2.39 -5.94 -5.50
C ALA A 336 -3.45 -6.77 -4.73
N GLU A 337 -4.67 -6.24 -4.56
CA GLU A 337 -5.77 -6.98 -3.95
C GLU A 337 -6.23 -8.16 -4.83
N ILE A 338 -6.40 -7.95 -6.14
CA ILE A 338 -6.82 -8.99 -7.09
C ILE A 338 -5.82 -10.15 -7.12
N HIS A 339 -4.52 -9.85 -7.07
CA HIS A 339 -3.47 -10.84 -7.19
C HIS A 339 -2.89 -11.32 -5.85
N ALA A 340 -3.46 -10.90 -4.71
CA ALA A 340 -2.90 -11.17 -3.38
C ALA A 340 -2.61 -12.65 -3.11
N GLU A 341 -3.55 -13.54 -3.47
CA GLU A 341 -3.36 -14.99 -3.28
C GLU A 341 -2.30 -15.59 -4.21
N GLU A 342 -2.26 -15.14 -5.46
CA GLU A 342 -1.26 -15.59 -6.45
C GLU A 342 0.14 -15.13 -6.03
N ASP A 343 0.27 -13.87 -5.64
CA ASP A 343 1.52 -13.29 -5.19
C ASP A 343 2.03 -13.94 -3.91
N ALA A 344 1.15 -14.22 -2.95
CA ALA A 344 1.51 -14.94 -1.73
C ALA A 344 2.10 -16.32 -2.05
N LYS A 345 1.51 -17.05 -3.02
CA LYS A 345 2.04 -18.34 -3.48
C LYS A 345 3.38 -18.20 -4.20
N LYS A 346 3.54 -17.19 -5.06
CA LYS A 346 4.80 -16.90 -5.75
C LYS A 346 5.91 -16.59 -4.76
N LYS A 347 5.65 -15.71 -3.80
CA LYS A 347 6.59 -15.35 -2.74
C LYS A 347 6.96 -16.57 -1.89
N ALA A 348 5.98 -17.34 -1.42
CA ALA A 348 6.23 -18.55 -0.63
C ALA A 348 7.12 -19.54 -1.39
N LEU A 349 6.91 -19.71 -2.68
CA LEU A 349 7.77 -20.56 -3.51
C LEU A 349 9.21 -20.03 -3.59
N VAL A 350 9.38 -18.72 -3.76
CA VAL A 350 10.70 -18.07 -3.79
C VAL A 350 11.40 -18.19 -2.43
N ASP A 351 10.69 -17.93 -1.34
CA ASP A 351 11.23 -18.03 0.01
C ASP A 351 11.70 -19.45 0.33
N GLU A 352 10.94 -20.48 -0.05
CA GLU A 352 11.35 -21.87 0.10
C GLU A 352 12.58 -22.24 -0.77
N LYS A 353 12.65 -21.74 -2.00
CA LYS A 353 13.82 -21.94 -2.86
C LYS A 353 15.07 -21.27 -2.29
N ASN A 354 14.93 -20.05 -1.77
CA ASN A 354 16.02 -19.35 -1.10
C ASN A 354 16.49 -20.11 0.15
N SER A 355 15.56 -20.64 0.94
CA SER A 355 15.84 -21.48 2.12
C SER A 355 16.57 -22.76 1.73
N ALA A 356 16.14 -23.40 0.64
CA ALA A 356 16.79 -24.60 0.09
C ALA A 356 18.24 -24.31 -0.34
N GLU A 357 18.49 -23.20 -1.04
CA GLU A 357 19.84 -22.81 -1.43
C GLU A 357 20.75 -22.49 -0.23
N MET A 358 20.20 -21.82 0.80
CA MET A 358 20.95 -21.54 2.03
C MET A 358 21.32 -22.83 2.78
N LEU A 359 20.38 -23.77 2.86
CA LEU A 359 20.63 -25.06 3.52
C LEU A 359 21.66 -25.91 2.77
N VAL A 360 21.57 -25.97 1.45
CA VAL A 360 22.56 -26.64 0.58
C VAL A 360 23.97 -26.07 0.82
N PHE A 361 24.08 -24.73 0.83
CA PHE A 361 25.36 -24.07 1.09
C PHE A 361 25.92 -24.41 2.47
N SER A 362 25.06 -24.38 3.49
CA SER A 362 25.45 -24.76 4.86
C SER A 362 25.90 -26.23 4.94
N ALA A 363 25.21 -27.12 4.21
CA ALA A 363 25.54 -28.53 4.12
C ALA A 363 26.92 -28.76 3.47
N GLU A 364 27.18 -28.11 2.35
CA GLU A 364 28.47 -28.20 1.65
C GLU A 364 29.61 -27.65 2.49
N LYS A 365 29.39 -26.55 3.18
CA LYS A 365 30.37 -26.01 4.13
C LYS A 365 30.67 -26.99 5.26
N SER A 366 29.63 -27.58 5.86
CA SER A 366 29.78 -28.60 6.91
C SER A 366 30.52 -29.84 6.41
N LEU A 367 30.22 -30.31 5.20
CA LEU A 367 30.96 -31.43 4.58
C LEU A 367 32.43 -31.08 4.34
N LYS A 368 32.74 -29.84 3.97
CA LYS A 368 34.12 -29.39 3.75
C LYS A 368 34.91 -29.31 5.06
N GLU A 369 34.26 -28.85 6.14
CA GLU A 369 34.91 -28.69 7.44
C GLU A 369 35.01 -29.99 8.24
N PHE A 370 34.02 -30.87 8.13
CA PHE A 370 33.87 -32.03 8.99
C PHE A 370 33.82 -33.38 8.20
N GLY A 371 33.83 -33.35 6.88
CA GLY A 371 33.66 -34.53 6.05
C GLY A 371 34.69 -35.67 6.28
N ASP A 372 35.89 -35.34 6.76
CA ASP A 372 36.94 -36.32 7.16
C ASP A 372 36.73 -36.85 8.60
N LYS A 373 35.82 -36.26 9.36
CA LYS A 373 35.54 -36.63 10.76
C LYS A 373 34.22 -37.36 10.95
N ILE A 374 33.43 -37.52 9.87
CA ILE A 374 32.17 -38.26 9.89
C ILE A 374 32.31 -39.59 9.13
N THR A 375 31.35 -40.48 9.33
CA THR A 375 31.38 -41.79 8.63
C THR A 375 31.12 -41.61 7.13
N PRO A 376 31.73 -42.48 6.28
CA PRO A 376 31.50 -42.39 4.83
C PRO A 376 30.03 -42.52 4.44
N GLU A 377 29.24 -43.29 5.19
CA GLU A 377 27.80 -43.47 4.96
C GLU A 377 27.03 -42.17 5.22
N LEU A 378 27.33 -41.44 6.31
CA LEU A 378 26.69 -40.16 6.62
C LEU A 378 27.06 -39.10 5.57
N LYS A 379 28.34 -39.06 5.15
CA LYS A 379 28.80 -38.18 4.08
C LYS A 379 28.02 -38.40 2.80
N THR A 380 27.93 -39.67 2.34
CA THR A 380 27.15 -40.02 1.13
C THR A 380 25.68 -39.67 1.24
N SER A 381 25.07 -39.94 2.43
CA SER A 381 23.66 -39.60 2.65
C SER A 381 23.40 -38.08 2.52
N VAL A 382 24.25 -37.23 3.10
CA VAL A 382 24.16 -35.79 2.98
C VAL A 382 24.35 -35.31 1.55
N GLU A 383 25.35 -35.87 0.80
CA GLU A 383 25.59 -35.54 -0.61
C GLU A 383 24.41 -35.95 -1.50
N GLU A 384 23.75 -37.07 -1.24
CA GLU A 384 22.52 -37.49 -1.94
C GLU A 384 21.35 -36.49 -1.67
N LYS A 385 21.16 -36.06 -0.42
CA LYS A 385 20.13 -35.09 -0.06
C LYS A 385 20.40 -33.70 -0.67
N ILE A 386 21.66 -33.25 -0.69
CA ILE A 386 22.06 -32.02 -1.42
C ILE A 386 21.68 -32.14 -2.90
N THR A 387 21.98 -33.27 -3.54
CA THR A 387 21.65 -33.50 -4.94
C THR A 387 20.15 -33.49 -5.18
N ALA A 388 19.36 -34.11 -4.28
CA ALA A 388 17.91 -34.11 -4.34
C ALA A 388 17.32 -32.68 -4.23
N VAL A 389 17.79 -31.85 -3.29
CA VAL A 389 17.36 -30.46 -3.15
C VAL A 389 17.72 -29.65 -4.41
N ARG A 390 18.94 -29.82 -4.95
CA ARG A 390 19.35 -29.12 -6.18
C ARG A 390 18.51 -29.48 -7.40
N ALA A 391 18.06 -30.73 -7.50
CA ALA A 391 17.19 -31.19 -8.59
C ALA A 391 15.82 -30.49 -8.57
N LEU A 392 15.40 -29.92 -7.42
CA LEU A 392 14.14 -29.23 -7.26
C LEU A 392 14.22 -27.72 -7.55
N LYS A 393 15.36 -27.21 -8.02
CA LYS A 393 15.55 -25.77 -8.31
C LYS A 393 14.45 -25.19 -9.22
N GLU A 394 14.02 -25.96 -10.24
CA GLU A 394 12.97 -25.54 -11.18
C GLU A 394 11.57 -26.04 -10.77
N SER A 395 11.43 -26.71 -9.61
CA SER A 395 10.14 -27.18 -9.14
C SER A 395 9.23 -26.00 -8.77
N THR A 396 7.93 -26.18 -9.01
CA THR A 396 6.87 -25.25 -8.58
C THR A 396 6.05 -25.81 -7.41
N ASP A 397 6.37 -27.02 -6.96
CA ASP A 397 5.69 -27.70 -5.86
C ASP A 397 6.39 -27.39 -4.54
N ILE A 398 5.79 -26.50 -3.74
CA ILE A 398 6.30 -26.05 -2.46
C ILE A 398 6.44 -27.19 -1.46
N GLU A 399 5.49 -28.12 -1.43
CA GLU A 399 5.50 -29.24 -0.46
C GLU A 399 6.63 -30.21 -0.71
N VAL A 400 6.95 -30.45 -1.99
CA VAL A 400 8.10 -31.28 -2.37
C VAL A 400 9.42 -30.61 -1.98
N ILE A 401 9.52 -29.28 -2.15
CA ILE A 401 10.71 -28.50 -1.75
C ILE A 401 10.87 -28.52 -0.22
N LYS A 402 9.81 -28.26 0.54
CA LYS A 402 9.82 -28.29 2.02
C LYS A 402 10.27 -29.64 2.54
N LYS A 403 9.74 -30.71 1.98
CA LYS A 403 10.14 -32.07 2.38
C LYS A 403 11.61 -32.34 2.13
N ALA A 404 12.15 -31.91 1.00
CA ALA A 404 13.57 -32.08 0.68
C ALA A 404 14.48 -31.25 1.62
N ILE A 405 14.03 -30.04 2.00
CA ILE A 405 14.69 -29.19 3.01
C ILE A 405 14.71 -29.90 4.36
N GLU A 406 13.59 -30.44 4.82
CA GLU A 406 13.45 -31.15 6.08
C GLU A 406 14.35 -32.40 6.12
N ASP A 407 14.34 -33.18 5.03
CA ASP A 407 15.20 -34.36 4.88
C ASP A 407 16.70 -33.99 4.99
N LEU A 408 17.14 -32.94 4.27
CA LEU A 408 18.53 -32.48 4.31
C LEU A 408 18.88 -31.92 5.71
N SER A 409 18.00 -31.16 6.33
CA SER A 409 18.21 -30.62 7.69
C SER A 409 18.36 -31.73 8.72
N THR A 410 17.58 -32.80 8.60
CA THR A 410 17.67 -33.98 9.46
C THR A 410 19.03 -34.68 9.33
N GLU A 411 19.53 -34.84 8.09
CA GLU A 411 20.85 -35.44 7.87
C GLU A 411 22.00 -34.55 8.39
N LEU A 412 21.87 -33.23 8.26
CA LEU A 412 22.84 -32.28 8.80
C LEU A 412 22.91 -32.31 10.33
N SER A 413 21.79 -32.48 11.00
CA SER A 413 21.75 -32.59 12.47
C SER A 413 22.59 -33.77 12.98
N LYS A 414 22.64 -34.88 12.21
CA LYS A 414 23.48 -36.06 12.56
C LYS A 414 24.98 -35.75 12.50
N ILE A 415 25.40 -34.80 11.63
CA ILE A 415 26.80 -34.34 11.63
C ILE A 415 27.13 -33.66 12.96
N GLY A 416 26.23 -32.77 13.46
CA GLY A 416 26.38 -32.13 14.75
C GLY A 416 26.45 -33.12 15.92
N GLU A 417 25.57 -34.13 15.92
CA GLU A 417 25.56 -35.21 16.90
C GLU A 417 26.86 -36.05 16.87
N ALA A 418 27.36 -36.42 15.70
CA ALA A 418 28.59 -37.14 15.53
C ALA A 418 29.81 -36.36 16.04
N MET A 419 29.84 -35.06 15.81
CA MET A 419 30.91 -34.18 16.32
C MET A 419 30.83 -33.99 17.83
N ALA A 420 29.66 -33.89 18.42
CA ALA A 420 29.45 -33.80 19.86
C ALA A 420 29.89 -35.10 20.54
N ALA A 421 29.60 -36.27 19.96
CA ALA A 421 30.05 -37.58 20.49
C ALA A 421 31.58 -37.75 20.43
N GLN A 422 32.25 -37.25 19.42
CA GLN A 422 33.72 -37.30 19.32
C GLN A 422 34.41 -36.40 20.34
N ASN A 423 33.85 -35.25 20.67
CA ASN A 423 34.38 -34.34 21.70
C ASN A 423 34.22 -34.89 23.12
N GLN A 424 33.31 -35.84 23.36
CA GLN A 424 33.14 -36.50 24.66
C GLN A 424 34.10 -37.68 24.88
N THR A 425 34.83 -38.11 23.87
CA THR A 425 35.75 -39.28 23.93
C THR A 425 37.22 -38.90 24.09
N SER A 426 37.60 -37.64 24.24
CA SER A 426 38.95 -37.20 24.56
C SER A 426 39.10 -36.98 26.07
N PRO A 427 39.72 -37.89 26.84
CA PRO A 427 40.09 -37.63 28.22
C PRO A 427 41.48 -36.99 28.25
N GLU A 428 41.58 -35.70 28.50
CA GLU A 428 42.65 -35.05 29.26
C GLU A 428 42.61 -33.53 29.15
N SER A 429 42.07 -32.88 30.15
CA SER A 429 42.81 -32.01 31.08
C SER A 429 41.81 -31.34 32.04
N ALA A 430 41.88 -31.81 33.28
CA ALA A 430 41.25 -31.13 34.38
C ALA A 430 41.95 -29.78 34.62
N GLY A 431 41.23 -28.72 34.52
CA GLY A 431 41.67 -27.38 34.87
C GLY A 431 40.48 -26.43 34.93
N GLY A 432 40.08 -26.14 36.19
CA GLY A 432 38.84 -25.46 36.53
C GLY A 432 38.63 -24.07 35.93
N GLY A 433 37.40 -23.68 35.92
CA GLY A 433 37.04 -22.27 35.78
C GLY A 433 35.74 -22.01 35.04
N GLN A 434 34.68 -21.87 35.82
CA GLN A 434 33.52 -21.00 35.59
C GLN A 434 32.75 -21.11 34.26
N THR A 435 31.56 -21.67 34.37
CA THR A 435 30.45 -21.52 33.46
C THR A 435 30.01 -20.05 33.35
N PRO A 436 29.77 -19.54 32.14
CA PRO A 436 28.76 -18.51 31.92
C PRO A 436 27.49 -19.14 31.34
N GLU A 437 26.46 -19.16 32.15
CA GLU A 437 25.07 -19.29 31.65
C GLU A 437 24.77 -18.14 30.73
N SER A 438 24.60 -18.40 29.44
CA SER A 438 23.96 -17.46 28.51
C SER A 438 22.58 -17.97 28.19
N ARG A 439 21.58 -17.41 28.88
CA ARG A 439 20.19 -17.41 28.43
C ARG A 439 20.09 -16.55 27.16
N PRO A 440 19.23 -16.90 26.20
CA PRO A 440 18.88 -15.98 25.11
C PRO A 440 18.10 -14.82 25.71
N GLU A 441 18.62 -13.60 25.59
CA GLU A 441 17.89 -12.39 25.89
C GLU A 441 16.83 -12.17 24.79
N GLU A 442 15.58 -12.14 25.21
CA GLU A 442 14.49 -11.54 24.45
C GLU A 442 14.82 -10.06 24.20
N ILE A 443 14.85 -9.66 22.94
CA ILE A 443 14.94 -8.27 22.56
C ILE A 443 13.61 -7.61 22.93
N LYS A 444 13.61 -6.88 24.04
CA LYS A 444 12.53 -5.98 24.41
C LYS A 444 12.70 -4.65 23.68
N ASP A 445 11.59 -4.13 23.20
CA ASP A 445 11.45 -2.81 22.59
C ASP A 445 12.08 -1.72 23.45
N ALA A 446 12.82 -0.80 22.79
CA ALA A 446 13.42 0.35 23.45
C ALA A 446 12.32 1.36 23.79
N GLU A 447 12.03 1.52 25.07
CA GLU A 447 11.30 2.66 25.62
C GLU A 447 12.09 3.95 25.42
N VAL A 448 11.42 4.96 24.89
CA VAL A 448 11.93 6.33 24.78
C VAL A 448 12.01 6.93 26.17
N ASN A 449 13.22 7.18 26.66
CA ASN A 449 13.42 8.01 27.83
C ASN A 449 13.43 9.48 27.44
N GLU A 450 12.40 10.20 27.85
CA GLU A 450 12.39 11.66 27.94
C GLU A 450 13.42 12.09 28.99
N SER A 451 14.47 12.76 28.58
CA SER A 451 15.36 13.48 29.51
C SER A 451 14.92 14.94 29.57
N GLU A 452 14.42 15.34 30.73
CA GLU A 452 14.30 16.72 31.17
C GLU A 452 15.64 17.45 31.04
N GLU A 453 15.66 18.55 30.30
CA GLU A 453 16.67 19.60 30.52
C GLU A 453 15.96 20.91 30.88
N GLN A 454 16.09 21.26 32.15
CA GLN A 454 15.91 22.61 32.66
C GLN A 454 17.06 23.50 32.18
N LYS A 455 16.76 24.53 31.44
CA LYS A 455 17.17 25.92 31.72
C LYS A 455 16.61 26.87 30.66
#